data_1d4a2993812b77c3ae2ba812d88518a5
#
_entry.id   1d4a2993812b77c3ae2ba812d88518a5
#
_cell.length_a   1.000
_cell.length_b   1.000
_cell.length_c   1.000
_cell.angle_alpha   90.00
_cell.angle_beta   90.00
_cell.angle_gamma   90.00
#
_symmetry.space_group_name_H-M   'P 1'
#
loop_
_entity.id
_entity.type
_entity.pdbx_description
1 polymer ?
#
loop_
_entity_poly.entity_id
_entity_poly.type
_entity_poly.pdbx_seq_one_letter_code
_entity_poly.pdbx_strand_id
1 'polypeptide(L)'
;MNKLVVGNLVHRPLRSVISVLAVAIEVIMILSITAILMGKLNGFKTRQNGIGMDMLVRPNTGSNLIGMSPAGASIKVAGILAQVPHVVVAAPVNIQIGNFHDTIYGIDFQSFNGLLPFTFLSGGPFQGPDDVILDDYEGAGKKVGDTIRILSHPFRISGIVAHGKGGRKFIPIETMGPLTGTEGKATMFYLRTDEVPKYQDQVRKAIFATPGMSTYTVTTAEEYLSTISPARLPGFNIGLEVVIGIAVTIGFLVIFQSMYTAVMERTREIGILKSMGASRSYIVAVVLSESGLLAVTGTILGIAASFALSAGLNHRFPTLDFVINIPYVWKSIILALVSALLGAFYPALKAARKDPIDALSYE
;
A
#
# COMPACT_ATOMS: atom_id res chain seq x y z
N MET A 1 5.25 1.76 -43.48
CA MET A 1 5.37 0.94 -42.28
C MET A 1 4.06 0.87 -41.48
N ASN A 2 3.43 1.99 -41.12
CA ASN A 2 2.20 2.00 -40.27
C ASN A 2 1.00 1.23 -40.87
N LYS A 3 0.77 1.29 -42.21
CA LYS A 3 -0.32 0.54 -42.84
C LYS A 3 -0.12 -0.98 -42.77
N LEU A 4 1.13 -1.47 -42.84
CA LEU A 4 1.47 -2.89 -42.69
C LEU A 4 1.25 -3.37 -41.29
N VAL A 5 1.69 -2.60 -40.27
CA VAL A 5 1.55 -2.95 -38.84
C VAL A 5 0.06 -3.01 -38.48
N VAL A 6 -0.72 -1.99 -38.81
CA VAL A 6 -2.17 -1.96 -38.53
C VAL A 6 -2.90 -3.08 -39.31
N GLY A 7 -2.56 -3.30 -40.58
CA GLY A 7 -3.12 -4.40 -41.36
C GLY A 7 -2.90 -5.76 -40.69
N ASN A 8 -1.70 -6.02 -40.21
CA ASN A 8 -1.34 -7.25 -39.52
C ASN A 8 -2.15 -7.50 -38.24
N LEU A 9 -2.41 -6.45 -37.48
CA LEU A 9 -3.19 -6.53 -36.24
C LEU A 9 -4.67 -6.80 -36.48
N VAL A 10 -5.23 -6.22 -37.55
CA VAL A 10 -6.65 -6.37 -37.92
C VAL A 10 -6.95 -7.75 -38.54
N HIS A 11 -6.01 -8.33 -39.28
CA HIS A 11 -6.23 -9.64 -39.95
C HIS A 11 -6.23 -10.83 -38.94
N ARG A 12 -5.68 -10.68 -37.75
CA ARG A 12 -5.66 -11.73 -36.71
C ARG A 12 -6.11 -11.17 -35.34
N PRO A 13 -7.40 -10.83 -35.21
CA PRO A 13 -7.89 -10.05 -34.07
C PRO A 13 -7.76 -10.80 -32.74
N LEU A 14 -7.98 -12.12 -32.71
CA LEU A 14 -7.91 -12.90 -31.46
C LEU A 14 -6.54 -12.83 -30.81
N ARG A 15 -5.45 -12.98 -31.58
CA ARG A 15 -4.09 -12.89 -31.06
C ARG A 15 -3.75 -11.48 -30.58
N SER A 16 -4.13 -10.47 -31.36
CA SER A 16 -3.92 -9.07 -30.99
C SER A 16 -4.64 -8.74 -29.69
N VAL A 17 -5.88 -9.20 -29.53
CA VAL A 17 -6.66 -9.03 -28.28
C VAL A 17 -5.98 -9.74 -27.11
N ILE A 18 -5.53 -10.98 -27.26
CA ILE A 18 -4.83 -11.71 -26.18
C ILE A 18 -3.56 -10.97 -25.77
N SER A 19 -2.76 -10.46 -26.71
CA SER A 19 -1.54 -9.72 -26.42
C SER A 19 -1.84 -8.39 -25.71
N VAL A 20 -2.84 -7.65 -26.16
CA VAL A 20 -3.29 -6.40 -25.52
C VAL A 20 -3.80 -6.66 -24.10
N LEU A 21 -4.61 -7.72 -23.93
CA LEU A 21 -5.11 -8.11 -22.60
C LEU A 21 -3.98 -8.52 -21.66
N ALA A 22 -2.97 -9.24 -22.17
CA ALA A 22 -1.82 -9.63 -21.34
C ALA A 22 -1.07 -8.41 -20.79
N VAL A 23 -0.78 -7.42 -21.63
CA VAL A 23 -0.16 -6.17 -21.20
C VAL A 23 -1.09 -5.37 -20.27
N ALA A 24 -2.38 -5.34 -20.57
CA ALA A 24 -3.36 -4.68 -19.70
C ALA A 24 -3.39 -5.33 -18.30
N ILE A 25 -3.40 -6.66 -18.23
CA ILE A 25 -3.36 -7.40 -16.94
C ILE A 25 -2.05 -7.13 -16.21
N GLU A 26 -0.89 -7.10 -16.88
CA GLU A 26 0.40 -6.72 -16.28
C GLU A 26 0.29 -5.35 -15.60
N VAL A 27 -0.22 -4.35 -16.30
CA VAL A 27 -0.38 -2.99 -15.78
C VAL A 27 -1.39 -2.94 -14.63
N ILE A 28 -2.54 -3.63 -14.76
CA ILE A 28 -3.55 -3.73 -13.70
C ILE A 28 -2.94 -4.36 -12.44
N MET A 29 -2.17 -5.43 -12.56
CA MET A 29 -1.51 -6.08 -11.43
C MET A 29 -0.52 -5.13 -10.73
N ILE A 30 0.35 -4.46 -11.49
CA ILE A 30 1.32 -3.50 -10.93
C ILE A 30 0.59 -2.38 -10.20
N LEU A 31 -0.39 -1.74 -10.85
CA LEU A 31 -1.12 -0.61 -10.26
C LEU A 31 -2.00 -1.03 -9.09
N SER A 32 -2.70 -2.16 -9.16
CA SER A 32 -3.58 -2.59 -8.08
C SER A 32 -2.82 -2.95 -6.80
N ILE A 33 -1.71 -3.70 -6.93
CA ILE A 33 -0.92 -4.09 -5.76
C ILE A 33 -0.24 -2.87 -5.14
N THR A 34 0.34 -2.00 -5.97
CA THR A 34 0.95 -0.76 -5.47
C THR A 34 -0.08 0.17 -4.85
N ALA A 35 -1.29 0.27 -5.42
CA ALA A 35 -2.37 1.10 -4.89
C ALA A 35 -2.85 0.61 -3.52
N ILE A 36 -3.03 -0.70 -3.33
CA ILE A 36 -3.43 -1.28 -2.04
C ILE A 36 -2.34 -1.05 -0.99
N LEU A 37 -1.08 -1.37 -1.31
CA LEU A 37 0.02 -1.27 -0.36
C LEU A 37 0.30 0.19 0.03
N MET A 38 0.34 1.10 -0.94
CA MET A 38 0.55 2.53 -0.68
C MET A 38 -0.66 3.18 -0.03
N GLY A 39 -1.86 2.77 -0.41
CA GLY A 39 -3.10 3.23 0.22
C GLY A 39 -3.12 2.88 1.71
N LYS A 40 -2.81 1.64 2.07
CA LYS A 40 -2.72 1.22 3.48
C LYS A 40 -1.66 2.02 4.24
N LEU A 41 -0.49 2.25 3.64
CA LEU A 41 0.59 3.01 4.26
C LEU A 41 0.19 4.47 4.48
N ASN A 42 -0.40 5.10 3.47
CA ASN A 42 -0.87 6.48 3.56
C ASN A 42 -2.06 6.61 4.53
N GLY A 43 -3.02 5.69 4.48
CA GLY A 43 -4.13 5.65 5.43
C GLY A 43 -3.66 5.49 6.87
N PHE A 44 -2.62 4.68 7.12
CA PHE A 44 -2.00 4.57 8.44
C PHE A 44 -1.36 5.90 8.87
N LYS A 45 -0.57 6.55 8.00
CA LYS A 45 0.02 7.87 8.29
C LYS A 45 -1.04 8.93 8.61
N THR A 46 -2.10 8.99 7.82
CA THR A 46 -3.20 9.94 8.02
C THR A 46 -3.86 9.71 9.38
N ARG A 47 -4.11 8.45 9.76
CA ARG A 47 -4.66 8.14 11.08
C ARG A 47 -3.71 8.49 12.23
N GLN A 48 -2.40 8.26 12.05
CA GLN A 48 -1.42 8.66 13.07
C GLN A 48 -1.37 10.20 13.25
N ASN A 49 -1.41 10.95 12.15
CA ASN A 49 -1.52 12.42 12.21
C ASN A 49 -2.79 12.88 12.93
N GLY A 50 -3.91 12.18 12.70
CA GLY A 50 -5.19 12.49 13.31
C GLY A 50 -5.26 12.25 14.83
N ILE A 51 -4.26 11.63 15.44
CA ILE A 51 -4.17 11.50 16.90
C ILE A 51 -3.91 12.86 17.56
N GLY A 52 -3.18 13.75 16.88
CA GLY A 52 -2.79 15.05 17.42
C GLY A 52 -1.64 14.95 18.43
N MET A 53 -0.78 13.95 18.29
CA MET A 53 0.45 13.83 19.04
C MET A 53 1.56 14.67 18.40
N ASP A 54 2.41 15.26 19.24
CA ASP A 54 3.62 15.99 18.81
C ASP A 54 4.87 15.14 18.98
N MET A 55 4.88 14.30 20.00
CA MET A 55 5.97 13.38 20.31
C MET A 55 5.46 12.00 20.71
N LEU A 56 6.28 11.00 20.51
CA LEU A 56 6.05 9.61 20.85
C LEU A 56 7.16 9.11 21.77
N VAL A 57 6.78 8.51 22.90
CA VAL A 57 7.70 7.83 23.83
C VAL A 57 7.35 6.35 23.86
N ARG A 58 8.32 5.49 23.64
CA ARG A 58 8.15 4.04 23.69
C ARG A 58 9.33 3.35 24.37
N PRO A 59 9.11 2.23 25.07
CA PRO A 59 10.22 1.44 25.61
C PRO A 59 11.06 0.87 24.45
N ASN A 60 12.37 0.81 24.64
CA ASN A 60 13.29 0.22 23.65
C ASN A 60 13.33 -1.31 23.81
N THR A 61 12.30 -2.01 23.39
CA THR A 61 12.13 -3.46 23.54
C THR A 61 12.60 -4.25 22.31
N GLY A 62 13.52 -3.73 21.50
CA GLY A 62 14.21 -4.46 20.44
C GLY A 62 13.40 -4.74 19.16
N SER A 63 12.09 -4.55 19.14
CA SER A 63 11.25 -4.72 17.97
C SER A 63 10.88 -3.36 17.38
N ASN A 64 11.51 -3.00 16.25
CA ASN A 64 11.20 -1.76 15.51
C ASN A 64 9.97 -1.86 14.60
N LEU A 65 9.27 -2.98 14.62
CA LEU A 65 8.04 -3.15 13.84
C LEU A 65 6.91 -2.34 14.47
N ILE A 66 6.20 -1.63 13.63
CA ILE A 66 5.10 -0.72 13.97
C ILE A 66 4.12 -1.40 14.94
N GLY A 67 4.07 -0.93 16.19
CA GLY A 67 3.09 -1.38 17.18
C GLY A 67 3.14 -2.86 17.58
N MET A 68 4.16 -3.62 17.20
CA MET A 68 4.29 -5.05 17.51
C MET A 68 5.15 -5.34 18.75
N SER A 69 5.49 -4.34 19.55
CA SER A 69 6.14 -4.60 20.83
C SER A 69 5.09 -5.07 21.83
N PRO A 70 5.28 -6.21 22.50
CA PRO A 70 4.42 -6.53 23.64
C PRO A 70 4.50 -5.36 24.61
N ALA A 71 3.35 -4.90 25.10
CA ALA A 71 3.26 -3.75 25.99
C ALA A 71 4.28 -3.90 27.12
N GLY A 72 5.30 -3.04 27.11
CA GLY A 72 6.46 -3.20 27.98
C GLY A 72 6.56 -2.19 29.11
N ALA A 73 5.89 -1.03 28.98
CA ALA A 73 6.01 0.06 29.95
C ALA A 73 4.78 0.15 30.87
N SER A 74 5.00 0.45 32.14
CA SER A 74 3.90 0.69 33.09
C SER A 74 3.10 1.92 32.67
N ILE A 75 1.78 1.85 32.72
CA ILE A 75 0.86 2.99 32.53
C ILE A 75 1.24 4.19 33.38
N LYS A 76 1.79 3.95 34.58
CA LYS A 76 2.21 5.00 35.53
C LYS A 76 3.28 5.94 34.96
N VAL A 77 4.01 5.52 33.94
CA VAL A 77 5.00 6.37 33.25
C VAL A 77 4.34 7.59 32.60
N ALA A 78 3.07 7.51 32.22
CA ALA A 78 2.32 8.66 31.71
C ALA A 78 2.28 9.82 32.74
N GLY A 79 2.12 9.50 34.05
CA GLY A 79 2.15 10.49 35.10
C GLY A 79 3.53 11.15 35.29
N ILE A 80 4.61 10.41 35.04
CA ILE A 80 5.98 10.96 35.06
C ILE A 80 6.18 11.88 33.84
N LEU A 81 5.76 11.45 32.67
CA LEU A 81 5.86 12.24 31.46
C LEU A 81 5.02 13.53 31.48
N ALA A 82 3.86 13.49 32.14
CA ALA A 82 3.02 14.68 32.34
C ALA A 82 3.64 15.76 33.25
N GLN A 83 4.66 15.42 34.06
CA GLN A 83 5.37 16.37 34.90
C GLN A 83 6.57 17.01 34.20
N VAL A 84 6.93 16.55 32.99
CA VAL A 84 8.01 17.13 32.19
C VAL A 84 7.61 18.53 31.71
N PRO A 85 8.45 19.55 31.88
CA PRO A 85 8.17 20.90 31.41
C PRO A 85 7.78 20.88 29.91
N HIS A 86 6.80 21.69 29.52
CA HIS A 86 6.27 21.81 28.18
C HIS A 86 5.47 20.60 27.67
N VAL A 87 5.22 19.58 28.48
CA VAL A 87 4.27 18.51 28.17
C VAL A 87 2.89 18.91 28.68
N VAL A 88 1.94 19.07 27.77
CA VAL A 88 0.54 19.44 28.06
C VAL A 88 -0.31 18.22 28.37
N VAL A 89 -0.10 17.14 27.58
CA VAL A 89 -0.82 15.86 27.72
C VAL A 89 0.16 14.71 27.54
N ALA A 90 0.03 13.67 28.36
CA ALA A 90 0.71 12.40 28.20
C ALA A 90 -0.33 11.27 28.25
N ALA A 91 -0.62 10.66 27.10
CA ALA A 91 -1.63 9.62 26.96
C ALA A 91 -0.98 8.23 26.80
N PRO A 92 -1.19 7.31 27.75
CA PRO A 92 -0.77 5.92 27.60
C PRO A 92 -1.67 5.22 26.59
N VAL A 93 -1.08 4.43 25.69
CA VAL A 93 -1.81 3.68 24.69
C VAL A 93 -1.29 2.25 24.65
N ASN A 94 -2.22 1.30 24.63
CA ASN A 94 -1.95 -0.09 24.35
C ASN A 94 -2.50 -0.43 22.97
N ILE A 95 -1.65 -0.85 22.04
CA ILE A 95 -2.05 -1.17 20.66
C ILE A 95 -1.95 -2.67 20.46
N GLN A 96 -3.07 -3.27 20.04
CA GLN A 96 -3.11 -4.66 19.62
C GLN A 96 -3.50 -4.74 18.16
N ILE A 97 -2.77 -5.57 17.44
CA ILE A 97 -3.10 -5.88 16.04
C ILE A 97 -3.90 -7.18 16.09
N GLY A 98 -5.19 -7.07 15.80
CA GLY A 98 -6.05 -8.21 15.53
C GLY A 98 -5.75 -8.84 14.17
N ASN A 99 -6.74 -9.48 13.55
CA ASN A 99 -6.59 -9.99 12.19
C ASN A 99 -6.17 -8.86 11.24
N PHE A 100 -5.50 -9.16 10.16
CA PHE A 100 -4.77 -8.31 9.18
C PHE A 100 -5.25 -6.86 8.93
N HIS A 101 -6.42 -6.48 9.38
CA HIS A 101 -7.05 -5.17 9.15
C HIS A 101 -7.49 -4.46 10.43
N ASP A 102 -7.33 -5.08 11.58
CA ASP A 102 -7.99 -4.68 12.81
C ASP A 102 -6.96 -4.22 13.85
N THR A 103 -6.81 -2.91 14.01
CA THR A 103 -5.98 -2.33 15.07
C THR A 103 -6.87 -1.83 16.17
N ILE A 104 -6.72 -2.41 17.36
CA ILE A 104 -7.49 -2.06 18.56
C ILE A 104 -6.60 -1.19 19.43
N TYR A 105 -7.14 -0.06 19.85
CA TYR A 105 -6.48 0.89 20.75
C TYR A 105 -7.09 0.79 22.14
N GLY A 106 -6.32 0.34 23.12
CA GLY A 106 -6.61 0.51 24.54
C GLY A 106 -6.15 1.89 25.00
N ILE A 107 -7.07 2.75 25.39
CA ILE A 107 -6.80 4.15 25.74
C ILE A 107 -7.39 4.52 27.09
N ASP A 108 -6.72 5.46 27.77
CA ASP A 108 -7.39 6.30 28.76
C ASP A 108 -8.10 7.43 28.01
N PHE A 109 -9.44 7.45 28.07
CA PHE A 109 -10.23 8.39 27.27
C PHE A 109 -9.85 9.84 27.52
N GLN A 110 -9.66 10.23 28.77
CA GLN A 110 -9.43 11.62 29.14
C GLN A 110 -8.11 12.15 28.53
N SER A 111 -7.01 11.46 28.74
CA SER A 111 -5.71 11.85 28.20
C SER A 111 -5.63 11.74 26.67
N PHE A 112 -6.19 10.67 26.10
CA PHE A 112 -6.18 10.48 24.65
C PHE A 112 -7.06 11.52 23.91
N ASN A 113 -8.22 11.87 24.49
CA ASN A 113 -9.07 12.94 23.96
C ASN A 113 -8.42 14.33 24.14
N GLY A 114 -7.56 14.48 25.14
CA GLY A 114 -6.76 15.69 25.38
C GLY A 114 -5.70 15.97 24.31
N LEU A 115 -5.23 14.96 23.57
CA LEU A 115 -4.30 15.14 22.43
C LEU A 115 -4.98 15.93 21.30
N LEU A 116 -6.06 15.40 20.80
CA LEU A 116 -6.98 16.03 19.85
C LEU A 116 -8.38 15.48 20.16
N PRO A 117 -9.42 16.30 20.38
CA PRO A 117 -10.75 15.80 20.72
C PRO A 117 -11.35 14.88 19.66
N PHE A 118 -12.09 13.87 20.10
CA PHE A 118 -12.91 13.05 19.23
C PHE A 118 -14.09 13.84 18.67
N THR A 119 -14.38 13.67 17.40
CA THR A 119 -15.61 14.17 16.80
C THR A 119 -16.67 13.07 16.84
N PHE A 120 -17.56 13.10 17.83
CA PHE A 120 -18.64 12.14 17.94
C PHE A 120 -19.72 12.41 16.89
N LEU A 121 -20.09 11.37 16.13
CA LEU A 121 -21.22 11.37 15.21
C LEU A 121 -22.49 10.89 15.91
N SER A 122 -22.32 9.96 16.88
CA SER A 122 -23.43 9.50 17.75
C SER A 122 -22.85 8.94 19.05
N GLY A 123 -23.64 8.97 20.13
CA GLY A 123 -23.24 8.51 21.46
C GLY A 123 -22.23 9.44 22.14
N GLY A 124 -21.30 8.87 22.89
CA GLY A 124 -20.33 9.62 23.70
C GLY A 124 -19.16 8.77 24.17
N PRO A 125 -18.41 9.28 25.18
CA PRO A 125 -17.27 8.58 25.78
C PRO A 125 -17.67 7.27 26.45
N PHE A 126 -16.67 6.50 26.90
CA PHE A 126 -16.88 5.31 27.70
C PHE A 126 -17.68 5.64 28.98
N GLN A 127 -18.68 4.83 29.28
CA GLN A 127 -19.48 4.89 30.50
C GLN A 127 -19.16 3.72 31.44
N GLY A 128 -18.53 2.67 30.91
CA GLY A 128 -18.14 1.48 31.67
C GLY A 128 -16.92 0.78 31.07
N PRO A 129 -16.41 -0.25 31.78
CA PRO A 129 -15.22 -0.96 31.35
C PRO A 129 -15.40 -1.75 30.05
N ASP A 130 -16.62 -2.18 29.74
CA ASP A 130 -16.94 -2.98 28.56
C ASP A 130 -17.54 -2.12 27.43
N ASP A 131 -17.19 -0.86 27.38
CA ASP A 131 -17.59 0.04 26.31
C ASP A 131 -16.54 0.11 25.20
N VAL A 132 -17.02 0.33 23.97
CA VAL A 132 -16.19 0.56 22.79
C VAL A 132 -16.63 1.79 22.03
N ILE A 133 -15.67 2.57 21.58
CA ILE A 133 -15.88 3.62 20.58
C ILE A 133 -15.38 3.11 19.25
N LEU A 134 -16.23 3.22 18.22
CA LEU A 134 -15.91 2.82 16.85
C LEU A 134 -15.74 4.06 15.96
N ASP A 135 -14.92 3.95 14.91
CA ASP A 135 -15.01 4.93 13.84
C ASP A 135 -16.26 4.67 12.97
N ASP A 136 -16.62 5.63 12.11
CA ASP A 136 -17.80 5.54 11.23
C ASP A 136 -17.70 4.39 10.21
N TYR A 137 -16.51 3.94 9.86
CA TYR A 137 -16.33 2.77 8.99
C TYR A 137 -16.65 1.46 9.70
N GLU A 138 -16.13 1.24 10.90
CA GLU A 138 -16.43 0.06 11.71
C GLU A 138 -17.84 0.12 12.32
N GLY A 139 -18.32 1.34 12.55
CA GLY A 139 -19.67 1.63 13.00
C GLY A 139 -20.74 1.56 11.90
N ALA A 140 -20.35 1.38 10.63
CA ALA A 140 -21.31 1.33 9.53
C ALA A 140 -22.36 0.23 9.73
N GLY A 141 -23.62 0.64 9.76
CA GLY A 141 -24.75 -0.26 9.99
C GLY A 141 -24.98 -0.68 11.45
N LYS A 142 -24.19 -0.19 12.41
CA LYS A 142 -24.33 -0.44 13.85
C LYS A 142 -24.90 0.80 14.54
N LYS A 143 -25.46 0.59 15.74
CA LYS A 143 -26.04 1.66 16.57
C LYS A 143 -25.35 1.71 17.92
N VAL A 144 -25.38 2.87 18.55
CA VAL A 144 -25.00 3.02 19.97
C VAL A 144 -25.90 2.14 20.81
N GLY A 145 -25.28 1.35 21.71
CA GLY A 145 -25.97 0.34 22.53
C GLY A 145 -25.86 -1.09 21.98
N ASP A 146 -25.54 -1.28 20.70
CA ASP A 146 -25.29 -2.60 20.15
C ASP A 146 -24.06 -3.25 20.80
N THR A 147 -24.03 -4.59 20.83
CA THR A 147 -22.90 -5.36 21.37
C THR A 147 -22.08 -5.97 20.24
N ILE A 148 -20.78 -5.79 20.30
CA ILE A 148 -19.81 -6.42 19.38
C ILE A 148 -18.76 -7.21 20.15
N ARG A 149 -18.16 -8.22 19.51
CA ARG A 149 -17.07 -9.00 20.10
C ARG A 149 -15.71 -8.47 19.64
N ILE A 150 -14.84 -8.14 20.62
CA ILE A 150 -13.45 -7.74 20.41
C ILE A 150 -12.59 -8.60 21.34
N LEU A 151 -11.53 -9.23 20.81
CA LEU A 151 -10.67 -10.14 21.58
C LEU A 151 -11.47 -11.24 22.33
N SER A 152 -12.51 -11.76 21.71
CA SER A 152 -13.45 -12.76 22.27
C SER A 152 -14.31 -12.26 23.44
N HIS A 153 -14.23 -10.99 23.82
CA HIS A 153 -14.99 -10.34 24.87
C HIS A 153 -16.10 -9.46 24.27
N PRO A 154 -17.32 -9.45 24.86
CA PRO A 154 -18.41 -8.60 24.41
C PRO A 154 -18.21 -7.16 24.87
N PHE A 155 -18.32 -6.19 23.96
CA PHE A 155 -18.29 -4.76 24.24
C PHE A 155 -19.56 -4.09 23.74
N ARG A 156 -20.07 -3.13 24.49
CA ARG A 156 -21.20 -2.28 24.13
C ARG A 156 -20.68 -1.02 23.39
N ILE A 157 -21.26 -0.69 22.25
CA ILE A 157 -20.92 0.53 21.52
C ILE A 157 -21.42 1.74 22.31
N SER A 158 -20.51 2.54 22.90
CA SER A 158 -20.84 3.78 23.61
C SER A 158 -20.87 4.98 22.67
N GLY A 159 -20.07 4.97 21.61
CA GLY A 159 -20.02 6.06 20.66
C GLY A 159 -19.49 5.66 19.29
N ILE A 160 -19.90 6.43 18.28
CA ILE A 160 -19.35 6.35 16.93
C ILE A 160 -18.73 7.70 16.61
N VAL A 161 -17.47 7.71 16.17
CA VAL A 161 -16.68 8.90 15.91
C VAL A 161 -16.28 8.99 14.44
N ALA A 162 -15.94 10.20 13.97
CA ALA A 162 -15.37 10.38 12.65
C ALA A 162 -14.05 9.61 12.53
N HIS A 163 -13.83 8.98 11.38
CA HIS A 163 -12.59 8.26 11.11
C HIS A 163 -11.36 9.18 11.04
N GLY A 164 -10.16 8.57 11.01
CA GLY A 164 -8.91 9.30 10.79
C GLY A 164 -8.08 9.51 12.06
N LYS A 165 -8.46 8.94 13.20
CA LYS A 165 -7.74 9.09 14.47
C LYS A 165 -7.18 7.75 14.96
N GLY A 166 -5.91 7.47 14.69
CA GLY A 166 -5.19 6.27 15.17
C GLY A 166 -5.81 4.96 14.72
N GLY A 167 -6.54 4.29 15.61
CA GLY A 167 -7.27 3.06 15.35
C GLY A 167 -8.69 3.27 14.85
N ARG A 168 -9.38 2.17 14.63
CA ARG A 168 -10.81 2.16 14.28
C ARG A 168 -11.70 1.70 15.44
N LYS A 169 -11.08 1.03 16.43
CA LYS A 169 -11.73 0.51 17.65
C LYS A 169 -10.94 1.00 18.84
N PHE A 170 -11.64 1.65 19.76
CA PHE A 170 -11.07 2.15 20.99
C PHE A 170 -11.82 1.52 22.15
N ILE A 171 -11.06 0.92 23.09
CA ILE A 171 -11.58 0.33 24.32
C ILE A 171 -10.80 0.89 25.52
N PRO A 172 -11.33 0.82 26.75
CA PRO A 172 -10.58 1.24 27.92
C PRO A 172 -9.27 0.43 28.05
N ILE A 173 -8.17 1.13 28.31
CA ILE A 173 -6.84 0.49 28.45
C ILE A 173 -6.81 -0.50 29.61
N GLU A 174 -7.59 -0.25 30.66
CA GLU A 174 -7.72 -1.11 31.84
C GLU A 174 -8.39 -2.43 31.49
N THR A 175 -9.39 -2.44 30.60
CA THR A 175 -10.05 -3.67 30.13
C THR A 175 -9.18 -4.42 29.13
N MET A 176 -8.44 -3.70 28.29
CA MET A 176 -7.57 -4.34 27.30
C MET A 176 -6.44 -5.15 27.95
N GLY A 177 -5.87 -4.65 29.05
CA GLY A 177 -4.75 -5.27 29.74
C GLY A 177 -4.98 -6.74 30.11
N PRO A 178 -6.02 -7.08 30.87
CA PRO A 178 -6.38 -8.46 31.21
C PRO A 178 -6.67 -9.34 29.99
N LEU A 179 -7.33 -8.80 28.95
CA LEU A 179 -7.69 -9.54 27.74
C LEU A 179 -6.47 -9.94 26.89
N THR A 180 -5.36 -9.20 27.03
CA THR A 180 -4.15 -9.39 26.22
C THR A 180 -2.92 -9.83 27.02
N GLY A 181 -3.07 -10.04 28.35
CA GLY A 181 -1.94 -10.35 29.23
C GLY A 181 -0.97 -9.19 29.44
N THR A 182 -1.44 -7.96 29.23
CA THR A 182 -0.64 -6.72 29.34
C THR A 182 -1.20 -5.80 30.43
N GLU A 183 -1.67 -6.38 31.54
CA GLU A 183 -2.30 -5.63 32.64
C GLU A 183 -1.36 -4.56 33.19
N GLY A 184 -1.89 -3.34 33.33
CA GLY A 184 -1.14 -2.18 33.80
C GLY A 184 0.01 -1.71 32.92
N LYS A 185 0.05 -2.14 31.65
CA LYS A 185 1.11 -1.80 30.69
C LYS A 185 0.56 -1.04 29.48
N ALA A 186 1.43 -0.21 28.90
CA ALA A 186 1.21 0.52 27.66
C ALA A 186 2.27 0.13 26.63
N THR A 187 1.90 0.12 25.38
CA THR A 187 2.81 -0.08 24.24
C THR A 187 3.66 1.18 24.01
N MET A 188 3.04 2.34 24.16
CA MET A 188 3.66 3.65 23.94
C MET A 188 2.87 4.76 24.64
N PHE A 189 3.48 5.94 24.67
CA PHE A 189 2.89 7.16 25.23
C PHE A 189 2.89 8.23 24.14
N TYR A 190 1.73 8.81 23.89
CA TYR A 190 1.59 9.95 23.01
C TYR A 190 1.64 11.23 23.84
N LEU A 191 2.48 12.17 23.43
CA LEU A 191 2.62 13.45 24.08
C LEU A 191 2.11 14.56 23.18
N ARG A 192 1.44 15.51 23.79
CA ARG A 192 1.19 16.82 23.23
C ARG A 192 2.02 17.85 24.00
N THR A 193 2.76 18.68 23.25
CA THR A 193 3.65 19.72 23.79
C THR A 193 3.08 21.09 23.48
N ASP A 194 3.51 22.09 24.23
CA ASP A 194 3.24 23.48 23.90
C ASP A 194 4.20 24.00 22.83
N GLU A 195 3.78 24.99 22.04
CA GLU A 195 4.57 25.71 21.03
C GLU A 195 5.45 24.82 20.11
N VAL A 196 4.83 23.87 19.40
CA VAL A 196 5.54 22.99 18.45
C VAL A 196 6.12 23.81 17.28
N PRO A 197 7.36 23.55 16.82
CA PRO A 197 8.33 22.55 17.28
C PRO A 197 9.33 23.04 18.37
N LYS A 198 9.14 24.24 18.88
CA LYS A 198 10.11 25.01 19.70
C LYS A 198 10.68 24.24 20.88
N TYR A 199 9.86 23.54 21.66
CA TYR A 199 10.28 22.87 22.89
C TYR A 199 10.54 21.38 22.76
N GLN A 200 10.33 20.77 21.60
CA GLN A 200 10.46 19.31 21.42
C GLN A 200 11.84 18.78 21.83
N ASP A 201 12.92 19.48 21.50
CA ASP A 201 14.28 19.07 21.90
C ASP A 201 14.52 19.23 23.40
N GLN A 202 13.93 20.25 24.04
CA GLN A 202 14.01 20.42 25.49
C GLN A 202 13.25 19.32 26.21
N VAL A 203 12.03 19.00 25.76
CA VAL A 203 11.23 17.89 26.28
C VAL A 203 11.99 16.56 26.14
N ARG A 204 12.58 16.30 24.97
CA ARG A 204 13.39 15.10 24.72
C ARG A 204 14.55 14.99 25.72
N LYS A 205 15.31 16.07 25.94
CA LYS A 205 16.42 16.11 26.91
C LYS A 205 15.93 15.91 28.35
N ALA A 206 14.83 16.55 28.72
CA ALA A 206 14.24 16.44 30.06
C ALA A 206 13.73 15.00 30.33
N ILE A 207 13.14 14.35 29.35
CA ILE A 207 12.72 12.94 29.43
C ILE A 207 13.95 12.05 29.69
N PHE A 208 15.03 12.19 28.90
CA PHE A 208 16.26 11.40 29.11
C PHE A 208 16.97 11.69 30.45
N ALA A 209 16.84 12.89 30.98
CA ALA A 209 17.37 13.25 32.31
C ALA A 209 16.54 12.65 33.48
N THR A 210 15.32 12.18 33.19
CA THR A 210 14.45 11.60 34.21
C THR A 210 14.92 10.17 34.54
N PRO A 211 15.08 9.81 35.81
CA PRO A 211 15.52 8.48 36.23
C PRO A 211 14.66 7.37 35.66
N GLY A 212 15.28 6.36 35.09
CA GLY A 212 14.60 5.20 34.46
C GLY A 212 14.09 5.42 33.03
N MET A 213 14.20 6.64 32.49
CA MET A 213 13.72 6.95 31.14
C MET A 213 14.80 6.84 30.04
N SER A 214 16.07 6.61 30.40
CA SER A 214 17.19 6.49 29.43
C SER A 214 17.07 5.32 28.45
N THR A 215 16.27 4.30 28.79
CA THR A 215 16.00 3.13 27.94
C THR A 215 14.82 3.34 26.99
N TYR A 216 14.18 4.49 27.02
CA TYR A 216 13.06 4.79 26.15
C TYR A 216 13.53 5.47 24.86
N THR A 217 12.81 5.21 23.79
CA THR A 217 12.97 5.95 22.53
C THR A 217 11.98 7.11 22.51
N VAL A 218 12.49 8.32 22.31
CA VAL A 218 11.69 9.55 22.21
C VAL A 218 11.85 10.10 20.80
N THR A 219 10.77 10.18 20.06
CA THR A 219 10.74 10.68 18.68
C THR A 219 9.68 11.75 18.52
N THR A 220 9.90 12.71 17.63
CA THR A 220 8.83 13.62 17.22
C THR A 220 7.83 12.88 16.33
N ALA A 221 6.62 13.42 16.17
CA ALA A 221 5.62 12.86 15.26
C ALA A 221 6.16 12.81 13.83
N GLU A 222 6.87 13.86 13.39
CA GLU A 222 7.49 13.91 12.06
C GLU A 222 8.56 12.82 11.88
N GLU A 223 9.48 12.68 12.83
CA GLU A 223 10.48 11.61 12.84
C GLU A 223 9.80 10.24 12.76
N TYR A 224 8.79 10.00 13.60
CA TYR A 224 8.03 8.73 13.60
C TYR A 224 7.37 8.47 12.25
N LEU A 225 6.64 9.44 11.70
CA LEU A 225 5.94 9.28 10.41
C LEU A 225 6.92 9.09 9.24
N SER A 226 8.13 9.67 9.33
CA SER A 226 9.17 9.46 8.34
C SER A 226 9.68 8.01 8.31
N THR A 227 9.58 7.29 9.42
CA THR A 227 9.93 5.86 9.49
C THR A 227 8.90 4.98 8.79
N ILE A 228 7.67 5.47 8.66
CA ILE A 228 6.57 4.77 7.97
C ILE A 228 6.70 5.05 6.47
N SER A 229 7.70 4.48 5.85
CA SER A 229 7.94 4.59 4.41
C SER A 229 8.28 3.23 3.82
N PRO A 230 7.99 2.98 2.53
CA PRO A 230 8.32 1.70 1.89
C PRO A 230 9.78 1.31 2.05
N ALA A 231 10.69 2.32 2.00
CA ALA A 231 12.13 2.09 2.09
C ALA A 231 12.61 1.68 3.48
N ARG A 232 11.87 2.03 4.54
CA ARG A 232 12.25 1.78 5.93
C ARG A 232 11.49 0.60 6.58
N LEU A 233 10.44 0.10 5.92
CA LEU A 233 9.71 -1.07 6.39
C LEU A 233 10.42 -2.34 5.91
N PRO A 234 10.94 -3.19 6.83
CA PRO A 234 11.64 -4.41 6.45
C PRO A 234 10.78 -5.30 5.57
N GLY A 235 11.32 -5.75 4.44
CA GLY A 235 10.65 -6.64 3.50
C GLY A 235 9.56 -6.01 2.61
N PHE A 236 9.10 -4.78 2.91
CA PHE A 236 8.03 -4.14 2.15
C PHE A 236 8.43 -3.85 0.70
N ASN A 237 9.59 -3.20 0.50
CA ASN A 237 10.11 -2.95 -0.84
C ASN A 237 10.43 -4.23 -1.59
N ILE A 238 11.05 -5.21 -0.90
CA ILE A 238 11.39 -6.50 -1.50
C ILE A 238 10.11 -7.20 -1.97
N GLY A 239 9.08 -7.25 -1.12
CA GLY A 239 7.79 -7.84 -1.48
C GLY A 239 7.14 -7.14 -2.67
N LEU A 240 7.18 -5.80 -2.70
CA LEU A 240 6.66 -5.00 -3.81
C LEU A 240 7.43 -5.28 -5.11
N GLU A 241 8.77 -5.30 -5.06
CA GLU A 241 9.62 -5.55 -6.24
C GLU A 241 9.48 -6.98 -6.76
N VAL A 242 9.34 -7.97 -5.89
CA VAL A 242 9.08 -9.36 -6.29
C VAL A 242 7.76 -9.46 -7.06
N VAL A 243 6.69 -8.85 -6.57
CA VAL A 243 5.40 -8.92 -7.25
C VAL A 243 5.43 -8.17 -8.58
N ILE A 244 6.07 -6.99 -8.64
CA ILE A 244 6.29 -6.27 -9.90
C ILE A 244 7.12 -7.14 -10.87
N GLY A 245 8.18 -7.76 -10.40
CA GLY A 245 9.02 -8.66 -11.19
C GLY A 245 8.25 -9.84 -11.79
N ILE A 246 7.35 -10.45 -11.01
CA ILE A 246 6.46 -11.52 -11.49
C ILE A 246 5.53 -10.99 -12.59
N ALA A 247 4.89 -9.83 -12.39
CA ALA A 247 4.00 -9.24 -13.37
C ALA A 247 4.72 -8.95 -14.70
N VAL A 248 5.90 -8.34 -14.64
CA VAL A 248 6.77 -8.05 -15.80
C VAL A 248 7.20 -9.35 -16.50
N THR A 249 7.56 -10.39 -15.75
CA THR A 249 7.95 -11.68 -16.32
C THR A 249 6.79 -12.34 -17.06
N ILE A 250 5.58 -12.29 -16.50
CA ILE A 250 4.37 -12.81 -17.18
C ILE A 250 4.11 -12.04 -18.46
N GLY A 251 4.13 -10.70 -18.43
CA GLY A 251 3.95 -9.84 -19.60
C GLY A 251 4.97 -10.14 -20.69
N PHE A 252 6.25 -10.22 -20.33
CA PHE A 252 7.33 -10.63 -21.23
C PHE A 252 7.06 -11.97 -21.89
N LEU A 253 6.72 -13.02 -21.13
CA LEU A 253 6.50 -14.37 -21.63
C LEU A 253 5.31 -14.43 -22.61
N VAL A 254 4.22 -13.75 -22.28
CA VAL A 254 3.03 -13.73 -23.14
C VAL A 254 3.32 -13.00 -24.47
N ILE A 255 4.00 -11.85 -24.42
CA ILE A 255 4.39 -11.12 -25.63
C ILE A 255 5.40 -11.95 -26.44
N PHE A 256 6.39 -12.56 -25.79
CA PHE A 256 7.34 -13.46 -26.45
C PHE A 256 6.61 -14.58 -27.20
N GLN A 257 5.74 -15.31 -26.52
CA GLN A 257 4.95 -16.40 -27.10
C GLN A 257 4.11 -15.91 -28.29
N SER A 258 3.40 -14.80 -28.10
CA SER A 258 2.53 -14.22 -29.11
C SER A 258 3.32 -13.78 -30.35
N MET A 259 4.42 -13.07 -30.17
CA MET A 259 5.27 -12.60 -31.27
C MET A 259 6.01 -13.75 -31.93
N TYR A 260 6.45 -14.77 -31.20
CA TYR A 260 7.08 -15.96 -31.74
C TYR A 260 6.11 -16.70 -32.71
N THR A 261 4.89 -16.95 -32.27
CA THR A 261 3.86 -17.58 -33.08
C THR A 261 3.52 -16.70 -34.32
N ALA A 262 3.42 -15.37 -34.12
CA ALA A 262 3.19 -14.42 -35.20
C ALA A 262 4.22 -14.52 -36.32
N VAL A 263 5.50 -14.56 -35.96
CA VAL A 263 6.62 -14.65 -36.87
C VAL A 263 6.62 -16.01 -37.61
N MET A 264 6.35 -17.09 -36.90
CA MET A 264 6.31 -18.44 -37.50
C MET A 264 5.18 -18.57 -38.54
N GLU A 265 4.00 -18.05 -38.26
CA GLU A 265 2.86 -18.06 -39.16
C GLU A 265 3.03 -17.19 -40.43
N ARG A 266 3.90 -16.16 -40.36
CA ARG A 266 4.17 -15.22 -41.47
C ARG A 266 5.53 -15.45 -42.12
N THR A 267 6.13 -16.63 -41.92
CA THR A 267 7.47 -16.93 -42.45
C THR A 267 7.55 -16.69 -43.95
N ARG A 268 6.53 -17.11 -44.73
CA ARG A 268 6.45 -16.91 -46.20
C ARG A 268 6.36 -15.43 -46.56
N GLU A 269 5.52 -14.65 -45.91
CA GLU A 269 5.39 -13.20 -46.16
C GLU A 269 6.72 -12.46 -45.91
N ILE A 270 7.42 -12.83 -44.80
CA ILE A 270 8.74 -12.29 -44.47
C ILE A 270 9.77 -12.68 -45.55
N GLY A 271 9.70 -13.90 -46.07
CA GLY A 271 10.53 -14.38 -47.19
C GLY A 271 10.32 -13.53 -48.46
N ILE A 272 9.07 -13.26 -48.84
CA ILE A 272 8.71 -12.40 -49.98
C ILE A 272 9.27 -10.98 -49.80
N LEU A 273 9.10 -10.38 -48.62
CA LEU A 273 9.63 -9.04 -48.33
C LEU A 273 11.17 -9.00 -48.47
N LYS A 274 11.85 -10.03 -48.00
CA LYS A 274 13.32 -10.13 -48.10
C LYS A 274 13.78 -10.37 -49.56
N SER A 275 13.07 -11.17 -50.36
CA SER A 275 13.38 -11.34 -51.76
C SER A 275 13.19 -10.07 -52.59
N MET A 276 12.27 -9.17 -52.13
CA MET A 276 12.10 -7.83 -52.71
C MET A 276 13.14 -6.80 -52.20
N GLY A 277 14.13 -7.23 -51.36
CA GLY A 277 15.21 -6.38 -50.92
C GLY A 277 15.02 -5.76 -49.55
N ALA A 278 14.04 -6.19 -48.73
CA ALA A 278 13.89 -5.69 -47.37
C ALA A 278 15.09 -6.05 -46.49
N SER A 279 15.68 -5.05 -45.85
CA SER A 279 16.83 -5.23 -44.93
C SER A 279 16.43 -5.97 -43.65
N ARG A 280 17.40 -6.60 -43.00
CA ARG A 280 17.19 -7.25 -41.67
C ARG A 280 16.67 -6.26 -40.61
N SER A 281 17.20 -5.04 -40.62
CA SER A 281 16.78 -3.99 -39.70
C SER A 281 15.33 -3.56 -39.94
N TYR A 282 14.87 -3.55 -41.18
CA TYR A 282 13.48 -3.25 -41.54
C TYR A 282 12.51 -4.31 -40.97
N ILE A 283 12.84 -5.61 -41.10
CA ILE A 283 12.00 -6.69 -40.54
C ILE A 283 11.96 -6.60 -39.01
N VAL A 284 13.09 -6.37 -38.35
CA VAL A 284 13.13 -6.17 -36.87
C VAL A 284 12.26 -4.97 -36.48
N ALA A 285 12.39 -3.85 -37.17
CA ALA A 285 11.62 -2.64 -36.89
C ALA A 285 10.11 -2.85 -37.04
N VAL A 286 9.67 -3.61 -38.06
CA VAL A 286 8.25 -3.93 -38.25
C VAL A 286 7.71 -4.75 -37.09
N VAL A 287 8.40 -5.83 -36.67
CA VAL A 287 7.95 -6.69 -35.58
C VAL A 287 7.96 -5.94 -34.23
N LEU A 288 9.01 -5.13 -33.94
CA LEU A 288 9.07 -4.32 -32.73
C LEU A 288 8.00 -3.23 -32.72
N SER A 289 7.67 -2.63 -33.87
CA SER A 289 6.59 -1.63 -33.95
C SER A 289 5.22 -2.27 -33.73
N GLU A 290 5.00 -3.50 -34.19
CA GLU A 290 3.78 -4.27 -33.93
C GLU A 290 3.64 -4.53 -32.42
N SER A 291 4.69 -5.04 -31.78
CA SER A 291 4.71 -5.24 -30.32
C SER A 291 4.56 -3.94 -29.53
N GLY A 292 5.22 -2.87 -29.96
CA GLY A 292 5.10 -1.55 -29.34
C GLY A 292 3.67 -1.01 -29.38
N LEU A 293 2.97 -1.17 -30.51
CA LEU A 293 1.57 -0.74 -30.61
C LEU A 293 0.64 -1.56 -29.73
N LEU A 294 0.85 -2.89 -29.64
CA LEU A 294 0.12 -3.74 -28.71
C LEU A 294 0.37 -3.35 -27.25
N ALA A 295 1.64 -3.03 -26.92
CA ALA A 295 2.01 -2.59 -25.57
C ALA A 295 1.38 -1.24 -25.20
N VAL A 296 1.40 -0.27 -26.11
CA VAL A 296 0.76 1.05 -25.86
C VAL A 296 -0.74 0.90 -25.66
N THR A 297 -1.42 0.15 -26.54
CA THR A 297 -2.87 -0.07 -26.42
C THR A 297 -3.23 -0.83 -25.15
N GLY A 298 -2.47 -1.89 -24.80
CA GLY A 298 -2.64 -2.65 -23.57
C GLY A 298 -2.40 -1.80 -22.32
N THR A 299 -1.37 -0.96 -22.33
CA THR A 299 -1.06 -0.04 -21.24
C THR A 299 -2.17 0.98 -21.00
N ILE A 300 -2.70 1.59 -22.07
CA ILE A 300 -3.81 2.55 -21.96
C ILE A 300 -5.05 1.86 -21.35
N LEU A 301 -5.40 0.67 -21.87
CA LEU A 301 -6.53 -0.10 -21.35
C LEU A 301 -6.30 -0.55 -19.92
N GLY A 302 -5.10 -0.98 -19.57
CA GLY A 302 -4.73 -1.39 -18.22
C GLY A 302 -4.83 -0.23 -17.22
N ILE A 303 -4.34 0.96 -17.58
CA ILE A 303 -4.47 2.17 -16.75
C ILE A 303 -5.95 2.54 -16.58
N ALA A 304 -6.72 2.61 -17.66
CA ALA A 304 -8.14 2.95 -17.60
C ALA A 304 -8.93 1.95 -16.74
N ALA A 305 -8.67 0.65 -16.90
CA ALA A 305 -9.27 -0.39 -16.07
C ALA A 305 -8.86 -0.29 -14.60
N SER A 306 -7.61 0.07 -14.30
CA SER A 306 -7.13 0.28 -12.92
C SER A 306 -7.84 1.45 -12.24
N PHE A 307 -8.07 2.57 -12.94
CA PHE A 307 -8.84 3.69 -12.39
C PHE A 307 -10.31 3.34 -12.19
N ALA A 308 -10.93 2.61 -13.13
CA ALA A 308 -12.30 2.12 -12.98
C ALA A 308 -12.42 1.16 -11.78
N LEU A 309 -11.45 0.25 -11.61
CA LEU A 309 -11.37 -0.65 -10.47
C LEU A 309 -11.21 0.11 -9.15
N SER A 310 -10.35 1.14 -9.12
CA SER A 310 -10.16 2.02 -7.97
C SER A 310 -11.47 2.70 -7.56
N ALA A 311 -12.19 3.27 -8.51
CA ALA A 311 -13.48 3.92 -8.24
C ALA A 311 -14.53 2.93 -7.69
N GLY A 312 -14.61 1.74 -8.29
CA GLY A 312 -15.53 0.68 -7.84
C GLY A 312 -15.20 0.14 -6.45
N LEU A 313 -13.91 -0.13 -6.18
CA LEU A 313 -13.46 -0.64 -4.90
C LEU A 313 -13.64 0.38 -3.77
N ASN A 314 -13.26 1.62 -3.99
CA ASN A 314 -13.42 2.69 -2.99
C ASN A 314 -14.90 2.96 -2.66
N HIS A 315 -15.79 2.85 -3.66
CA HIS A 315 -17.23 2.97 -3.44
C HIS A 315 -17.80 1.79 -2.63
N ARG A 316 -17.36 0.56 -2.93
CA ARG A 316 -17.89 -0.66 -2.28
C ARG A 316 -17.21 -0.98 -0.96
N PHE A 317 -15.93 -0.62 -0.82
CA PHE A 317 -15.06 -0.90 0.34
C PHE A 317 -14.29 0.36 0.74
N PRO A 318 -14.94 1.35 1.39
CA PRO A 318 -14.28 2.61 1.77
C PRO A 318 -13.04 2.44 2.67
N THR A 319 -12.95 1.29 3.37
CA THR A 319 -11.84 0.96 4.28
C THR A 319 -10.59 0.46 3.56
N LEU A 320 -10.67 0.23 2.24
CA LEU A 320 -9.56 -0.40 1.50
C LEU A 320 -8.44 0.57 1.16
N ASP A 321 -8.67 1.89 1.20
CA ASP A 321 -7.70 2.93 0.84
C ASP A 321 -6.96 2.64 -0.49
N PHE A 322 -7.72 2.38 -1.57
CA PHE A 322 -7.15 2.06 -2.87
C PHE A 322 -6.76 3.36 -3.60
N VAL A 323 -5.48 3.74 -3.51
CA VAL A 323 -4.98 5.01 -4.06
C VAL A 323 -3.90 4.77 -5.11
N ILE A 324 -4.21 5.11 -6.37
CA ILE A 324 -3.23 5.05 -7.46
C ILE A 324 -2.32 6.27 -7.40
N ASN A 325 -1.02 6.04 -7.20
CA ASN A 325 -0.02 7.09 -7.15
C ASN A 325 0.64 7.29 -8.53
N ILE A 326 0.77 8.53 -8.98
CA ILE A 326 1.34 8.92 -10.29
C ILE A 326 2.72 8.30 -10.58
N PRO A 327 3.68 8.26 -9.63
CA PRO A 327 4.98 7.61 -9.87
C PRO A 327 4.87 6.14 -10.30
N TYR A 328 3.92 5.40 -9.75
CA TYR A 328 3.71 4.00 -10.13
C TYR A 328 3.01 3.84 -11.48
N VAL A 329 2.22 4.82 -11.91
CA VAL A 329 1.67 4.86 -13.28
C VAL A 329 2.81 4.97 -14.29
N TRP A 330 3.75 5.90 -14.08
CA TRP A 330 4.93 6.02 -14.94
C TRP A 330 5.81 4.76 -14.91
N LYS A 331 6.01 4.19 -13.72
CA LYS A 331 6.77 2.94 -13.58
C LYS A 331 6.11 1.80 -14.36
N SER A 332 4.78 1.65 -14.28
CA SER A 332 4.06 0.60 -15.01
C SER A 332 4.11 0.80 -16.53
N ILE A 333 4.01 2.04 -17.03
CA ILE A 333 4.16 2.36 -18.46
C ILE A 333 5.53 1.91 -18.96
N ILE A 334 6.60 2.32 -18.27
CA ILE A 334 7.98 1.99 -18.66
C ILE A 334 8.18 0.48 -18.63
N LEU A 335 7.77 -0.19 -17.58
CA LEU A 335 7.95 -1.64 -17.43
C LEU A 335 7.18 -2.42 -18.49
N ALA A 336 5.93 -2.06 -18.77
CA ALA A 336 5.11 -2.72 -19.79
C ALA A 336 5.67 -2.53 -21.22
N LEU A 337 6.19 -1.34 -21.54
CA LEU A 337 6.84 -1.11 -22.83
C LEU A 337 8.16 -1.88 -22.95
N VAL A 338 8.97 -1.89 -21.89
CA VAL A 338 10.26 -2.60 -21.88
C VAL A 338 10.04 -4.11 -21.96
N SER A 339 9.13 -4.67 -21.16
CA SER A 339 8.82 -6.12 -21.18
C SER A 339 8.33 -6.56 -22.56
N ALA A 340 7.46 -5.78 -23.20
CA ALA A 340 6.94 -6.08 -24.52
C ALA A 340 8.01 -6.02 -25.62
N LEU A 341 8.86 -5.00 -25.60
CA LEU A 341 9.94 -4.87 -26.58
C LEU A 341 10.99 -5.97 -26.42
N LEU A 342 11.37 -6.31 -25.19
CA LEU A 342 12.28 -7.42 -24.89
C LEU A 342 11.67 -8.77 -25.30
N GLY A 343 10.38 -8.98 -25.02
CA GLY A 343 9.66 -10.20 -25.43
C GLY A 343 9.60 -10.37 -26.94
N ALA A 344 9.45 -9.28 -27.70
CA ALA A 344 9.42 -9.31 -29.15
C ALA A 344 10.80 -9.36 -29.82
N PHE A 345 11.87 -9.03 -29.09
CA PHE A 345 13.21 -8.85 -29.67
C PHE A 345 13.77 -10.14 -30.27
N TYR A 346 13.73 -11.25 -29.53
CA TYR A 346 14.21 -12.53 -30.06
C TYR A 346 13.39 -13.03 -31.28
N PRO A 347 12.04 -13.06 -31.25
CA PRO A 347 11.25 -13.37 -32.45
C PRO A 347 11.58 -12.48 -33.66
N ALA A 348 11.77 -11.19 -33.42
CA ALA A 348 12.13 -10.24 -34.48
C ALA A 348 13.49 -10.56 -35.11
N LEU A 349 14.50 -10.88 -34.29
CA LEU A 349 15.81 -11.31 -34.80
C LEU A 349 15.73 -12.63 -35.56
N LYS A 350 14.94 -13.58 -35.08
CA LYS A 350 14.72 -14.87 -35.75
C LYS A 350 14.06 -14.66 -37.12
N ALA A 351 13.06 -13.82 -37.18
CA ALA A 351 12.43 -13.43 -38.45
C ALA A 351 13.43 -12.81 -39.44
N ALA A 352 14.25 -11.90 -38.99
CA ALA A 352 15.23 -11.19 -39.82
C ALA A 352 16.37 -12.08 -40.32
N ARG A 353 16.67 -13.20 -39.64
CA ARG A 353 17.73 -14.15 -40.01
C ARG A 353 17.25 -15.29 -40.93
N LYS A 354 15.94 -15.51 -41.12
CA LYS A 354 15.41 -16.55 -42.01
C LYS A 354 15.92 -16.34 -43.42
N ASP A 355 16.32 -17.45 -44.10
CA ASP A 355 16.68 -17.42 -45.53
C ASP A 355 15.43 -17.25 -46.37
N PRO A 356 15.43 -16.36 -47.38
CA PRO A 356 14.30 -16.20 -48.30
C PRO A 356 13.94 -17.50 -49.05
N ILE A 357 14.95 -18.32 -49.42
CA ILE A 357 14.72 -19.56 -50.20
C ILE A 357 13.99 -20.59 -49.28
N ASP A 358 14.47 -20.79 -48.05
CA ASP A 358 13.85 -21.67 -47.05
C ASP A 358 12.42 -21.19 -46.66
N ALA A 359 12.23 -19.88 -46.63
CA ALA A 359 10.95 -19.28 -46.25
C ALA A 359 9.88 -19.45 -47.33
N LEU A 360 10.26 -19.53 -48.60
CA LEU A 360 9.33 -19.72 -49.76
C LEU A 360 8.96 -21.19 -49.92
N SER A 361 9.80 -22.15 -49.50
CA SER A 361 9.55 -23.59 -49.53
C SER A 361 8.73 -24.10 -48.34
N TYR A 362 8.39 -23.25 -47.39
CA TYR A 362 7.60 -23.60 -46.20
C TYR A 362 6.11 -23.66 -46.61
N GLU A 363 5.52 -24.87 -46.66
CA GLU A 363 4.08 -25.10 -46.80
C GLU A 363 3.33 -24.92 -45.50
#